data_8c1031e0244034d9e6eb7a8dd9d3ad28
#
_entry.id   8c1031e0244034d9e6eb7a8dd9d3ad28
#
_cell.length_a   1.000
_cell.length_b   1.000
_cell.length_c   1.000
_cell.angle_alpha   90.00
_cell.angle_beta   90.00
_cell.angle_gamma   90.00
#
_symmetry.space_group_name_H-M   'P 1'
#
loop_
_entity.id
_entity.type
_entity.pdbx_description
1 polymer ?
#
loop_
_entity_poly.entity_id
_entity_poly.type
_entity_poly.pdbx_seq_one_letter_code
_entity_poly.pdbx_strand_id
1 'polypeptide(L)'
;MGLVSKDTFVCFDCESTGLDPEKDRIIEIAAAKFTFDGIIDSKEDLINPGILIPQHTIEIHHITDDMVYGKPSIKEVLADYLSFIEGHIVVGHGIPYDLTLLDAEAKRFNVGSNLLDQKYLDTLRMARLYGESPTNSLERLRKHFNIAAHGAHRAMNDVIVNIQVFKHLSQKFKTTEEILKRMEKPIALKLMPLGKHKGRPFRDIPIEYLRWAAHQNFDQDLLFSLRSELKKRKQGNQFSQASNPFSNL
;
A
#
# COMPACT_ATOMS: atom_id res chain seq x y z
N MET A 1 -5.83 -23.92 11.49
CA MET A 1 -5.54 -22.50 11.21
C MET A 1 -5.99 -21.68 12.40
N GLY A 2 -5.11 -20.80 12.86
CA GLY A 2 -5.32 -20.05 14.09
C GLY A 2 -6.29 -18.88 13.91
N LEU A 3 -6.79 -18.36 15.02
CA LEU A 3 -7.47 -17.09 15.07
C LEU A 3 -6.47 -15.99 14.69
N VAL A 4 -6.91 -14.97 13.93
CA VAL A 4 -6.04 -13.84 13.52
C VAL A 4 -5.32 -13.20 14.72
N SER A 5 -5.96 -13.20 15.88
CA SER A 5 -5.39 -12.67 17.14
C SER A 5 -4.27 -13.52 17.74
N LYS A 6 -4.02 -14.73 17.24
CA LYS A 6 -2.99 -15.66 17.72
C LYS A 6 -1.81 -15.80 16.75
N ASP A 7 -1.95 -15.26 15.54
CA ASP A 7 -0.90 -15.31 14.55
C ASP A 7 0.17 -14.23 14.80
N THR A 8 1.37 -14.51 14.32
CA THR A 8 2.50 -13.56 14.34
C THR A 8 2.67 -12.98 12.94
N PHE A 9 2.84 -11.67 12.88
CA PHE A 9 2.99 -10.89 11.65
C PHE A 9 4.30 -10.09 11.70
N VAL A 10 4.77 -9.66 10.54
CA VAL A 10 5.80 -8.62 10.42
C VAL A 10 5.19 -7.41 9.73
N CYS A 11 5.14 -6.28 10.43
CA CYS A 11 4.81 -5.00 9.80
C CYS A 11 6.10 -4.39 9.24
N PHE A 12 6.02 -3.86 8.03
CA PHE A 12 7.15 -3.34 7.27
C PHE A 12 6.78 -2.05 6.58
N ASP A 13 7.73 -1.11 6.57
CA ASP A 13 7.62 0.18 5.89
C ASP A 13 9.01 0.71 5.53
N CYS A 14 9.14 1.49 4.46
CA CYS A 14 10.39 2.15 4.11
C CYS A 14 10.17 3.53 3.49
N GLU A 15 11.14 4.44 3.72
CA GLU A 15 11.24 5.72 3.03
C GLU A 15 12.28 5.61 1.91
N SER A 16 12.09 6.38 0.85
CA SER A 16 12.91 6.28 -0.35
C SER A 16 13.19 7.63 -1.02
N THR A 17 14.16 7.65 -1.93
CA THR A 17 14.50 8.85 -2.73
C THR A 17 13.44 9.18 -3.78
N GLY A 18 12.44 8.30 -4.01
CA GLY A 18 11.36 8.50 -4.98
C GLY A 18 10.52 7.25 -5.19
N LEU A 19 9.74 7.20 -6.26
CA LEU A 19 8.72 6.18 -6.49
C LEU A 19 9.07 5.17 -7.61
N ASP A 20 10.26 5.22 -8.17
CA ASP A 20 10.72 4.31 -9.23
C ASP A 20 11.69 3.26 -8.65
N PRO A 21 11.27 2.00 -8.40
CA PRO A 21 12.12 0.99 -7.77
C PRO A 21 13.44 0.70 -8.51
N GLU A 22 13.49 0.96 -9.82
CA GLU A 22 14.70 0.75 -10.62
C GLU A 22 15.75 1.86 -10.38
N LYS A 23 15.31 3.09 -10.09
CA LYS A 23 16.17 4.27 -9.96
C LYS A 23 16.34 4.71 -8.53
N ASP A 24 15.29 4.62 -7.75
CA ASP A 24 15.27 5.12 -6.39
C ASP A 24 15.89 4.15 -5.39
N ARG A 25 16.20 4.65 -4.22
CA ARG A 25 16.94 3.95 -3.15
C ARG A 25 16.21 4.08 -1.84
N ILE A 26 16.30 3.05 -1.02
CA ILE A 26 15.85 3.10 0.37
C ILE A 26 16.77 4.03 1.16
N ILE A 27 16.18 4.89 1.99
CA ILE A 27 16.88 5.82 2.91
C ILE A 27 16.52 5.58 4.37
N GLU A 28 15.42 4.93 4.65
CA GLU A 28 15.04 4.43 5.96
C GLU A 28 14.25 3.14 5.78
N ILE A 29 14.44 2.18 6.66
CA ILE A 29 13.76 0.91 6.64
C ILE A 29 13.38 0.52 8.06
N ALA A 30 12.15 0.08 8.28
CA ALA A 30 11.67 -0.37 9.56
C ALA A 30 10.81 -1.63 9.45
N ALA A 31 10.98 -2.52 10.41
CA ALA A 31 10.15 -3.72 10.53
C ALA A 31 9.87 -4.02 12.00
N ALA A 32 8.66 -4.49 12.29
CA ALA A 32 8.29 -4.94 13.62
C ALA A 32 7.55 -6.27 13.54
N LYS A 33 8.04 -7.26 14.26
CA LYS A 33 7.35 -8.52 14.51
C LYS A 33 6.36 -8.33 15.64
N PHE A 34 5.10 -8.68 15.41
CA PHE A 34 4.04 -8.40 16.38
C PHE A 34 2.96 -9.47 16.42
N THR A 35 2.25 -9.51 17.55
CA THR A 35 0.97 -10.18 17.76
C THR A 35 -0.09 -9.17 18.18
N PHE A 36 -1.30 -9.61 18.45
CA PHE A 36 -2.34 -8.74 19.02
C PHE A 36 -2.02 -8.30 20.44
N ASP A 37 -1.18 -9.03 21.17
CA ASP A 37 -0.75 -8.67 22.53
C ASP A 37 0.32 -7.57 22.54
N GLY A 38 1.12 -7.43 21.47
CA GLY A 38 2.14 -6.39 21.36
C GLY A 38 3.22 -6.65 20.30
N ILE A 39 4.19 -5.74 20.25
CA ILE A 39 5.41 -5.91 19.44
C ILE A 39 6.34 -6.86 20.20
N ILE A 40 6.86 -7.87 19.50
CA ILE A 40 7.77 -8.89 20.01
C ILE A 40 9.22 -8.48 19.77
N ASP A 41 9.48 -7.93 18.57
CA ASP A 41 10.81 -7.56 18.11
C ASP A 41 10.69 -6.45 17.06
N SER A 42 11.71 -5.61 16.92
CA SER A 42 11.70 -4.53 15.91
C SER A 42 13.12 -4.15 15.47
N LYS A 43 13.21 -3.66 14.25
CA LYS A 43 14.43 -3.15 13.63
C LYS A 43 14.12 -1.85 12.91
N GLU A 44 15.05 -0.88 12.97
CA GLU A 44 14.97 0.38 12.25
C GLU A 44 16.39 0.84 11.90
N ASP A 45 16.61 1.19 10.64
CA ASP A 45 17.88 1.71 10.16
C ASP A 45 17.67 2.87 9.21
N LEU A 46 18.42 3.97 9.43
CA LEU A 46 18.70 4.96 8.40
C LEU A 46 19.75 4.39 7.44
N ILE A 47 19.52 4.55 6.15
CA ILE A 47 20.33 3.95 5.09
C ILE A 47 20.98 5.04 4.25
N ASN A 48 22.28 4.92 4.03
CA ASN A 48 22.97 5.75 3.06
C ASN A 48 22.66 5.25 1.63
N PRO A 49 21.90 6.03 0.83
CA PRO A 49 21.49 5.60 -0.51
C PRO A 49 22.65 5.65 -1.55
N GLY A 50 23.78 6.29 -1.22
CA GLY A 50 24.89 6.53 -2.15
C GLY A 50 24.58 7.51 -3.28
N ILE A 51 23.43 8.18 -3.24
CA ILE A 51 22.99 9.25 -4.15
C ILE A 51 22.37 10.38 -3.34
N LEU A 52 22.29 11.60 -3.93
CA LEU A 52 21.61 12.71 -3.29
C LEU A 52 20.11 12.46 -3.16
N ILE A 53 19.56 12.84 -2.02
CA ILE A 53 18.12 12.74 -1.74
C ILE A 53 17.42 13.95 -2.38
N PRO A 54 16.44 13.75 -3.28
CA PRO A 54 15.73 14.84 -3.93
C PRO A 54 14.97 15.72 -2.93
N GLN A 55 15.03 17.05 -3.11
CA GLN A 55 14.42 18.01 -2.19
C GLN A 55 12.91 17.75 -1.96
N HIS A 56 12.18 17.38 -3.02
CA HIS A 56 10.75 17.12 -2.92
C HIS A 56 10.39 15.89 -2.07
N THR A 57 11.30 14.92 -1.91
CA THR A 57 11.11 13.77 -1.01
C THR A 57 11.51 14.12 0.42
N ILE A 58 12.58 14.94 0.60
CA ILE A 58 12.94 15.49 1.92
C ILE A 58 11.77 16.25 2.54
N GLU A 59 11.01 17.01 1.74
CA GLU A 59 9.81 17.73 2.20
C GLU A 59 8.71 16.81 2.73
N ILE A 60 8.73 15.51 2.35
CA ILE A 60 7.75 14.51 2.79
C ILE A 60 8.22 13.80 4.06
N HIS A 61 9.40 13.15 4.01
CA HIS A 61 9.90 12.29 5.09
C HIS A 61 10.90 12.98 6.02
N HIS A 62 11.35 14.18 5.68
CA HIS A 62 12.29 15.02 6.46
C HIS A 62 13.66 14.38 6.73
N ILE A 63 14.06 13.37 5.95
CA ILE A 63 15.38 12.74 6.02
C ILE A 63 16.30 13.46 5.03
N THR A 64 17.40 14.04 5.55
CA THR A 64 18.36 14.79 4.77
C THR A 64 19.61 13.97 4.49
N ASP A 65 20.43 14.39 3.51
CA ASP A 65 21.73 13.77 3.21
C ASP A 65 22.64 13.69 4.45
N ASP A 66 22.64 14.75 5.31
CA ASP A 66 23.43 14.75 6.54
C ASP A 66 22.99 13.64 7.53
N MET A 67 21.70 13.32 7.58
CA MET A 67 21.19 12.29 8.49
C MET A 67 21.62 10.88 8.08
N VAL A 68 21.75 10.63 6.77
CA VAL A 68 22.16 9.34 6.22
C VAL A 68 23.68 9.24 5.99
N TYR A 69 24.41 10.34 6.12
CA TYR A 69 25.87 10.34 6.00
C TYR A 69 26.48 9.41 7.07
N GLY A 70 27.37 8.51 6.64
CA GLY A 70 28.02 7.54 7.53
C GLY A 70 27.11 6.43 8.07
N LYS A 71 25.86 6.34 7.61
CA LYS A 71 24.96 5.22 7.89
C LYS A 71 25.30 4.03 7.00
N PRO A 72 24.89 2.81 7.39
CA PRO A 72 25.11 1.62 6.56
C PRO A 72 24.41 1.78 5.20
N SER A 73 24.97 1.16 4.18
CA SER A 73 24.27 0.96 2.91
C SER A 73 23.19 -0.12 3.08
N ILE A 74 22.19 -0.12 2.20
CA ILE A 74 21.16 -1.18 2.23
C ILE A 74 21.78 -2.57 2.08
N LYS A 75 22.86 -2.73 1.33
CA LYS A 75 23.58 -3.99 1.15
C LYS A 75 24.02 -4.61 2.48
N GLU A 76 24.43 -3.80 3.45
CA GLU A 76 24.97 -4.24 4.74
C GLU A 76 23.87 -4.78 5.67
N VAL A 77 22.65 -4.30 5.55
CA VAL A 77 21.51 -4.67 6.41
C VAL A 77 20.49 -5.58 5.72
N LEU A 78 20.55 -5.68 4.40
CA LEU A 78 19.53 -6.35 3.57
C LEU A 78 19.25 -7.79 4.00
N ALA A 79 20.29 -8.60 4.21
CA ALA A 79 20.14 -10.00 4.60
C ALA A 79 19.39 -10.15 5.93
N ASP A 80 19.63 -9.24 6.87
CA ASP A 80 18.96 -9.22 8.17
C ASP A 80 17.47 -8.90 8.05
N TYR A 81 17.11 -7.95 7.17
CA TYR A 81 15.68 -7.62 6.92
C TYR A 81 14.97 -8.73 6.16
N LEU A 82 15.61 -9.35 5.16
CA LEU A 82 15.06 -10.51 4.46
C LEU A 82 14.78 -11.66 5.43
N SER A 83 15.74 -11.99 6.30
CA SER A 83 15.58 -13.02 7.34
C SER A 83 14.50 -12.65 8.37
N PHE A 84 14.36 -11.37 8.72
CA PHE A 84 13.34 -10.90 9.66
C PHE A 84 11.93 -11.07 9.12
N ILE A 85 11.74 -10.89 7.80
CA ILE A 85 10.48 -11.02 7.09
C ILE A 85 10.13 -12.48 6.77
N GLU A 86 11.14 -13.31 6.51
CA GLU A 86 10.96 -14.67 6.02
C GLU A 86 10.07 -15.52 6.93
N GLY A 87 9.16 -16.29 6.29
CA GLY A 87 8.24 -17.20 7.00
C GLY A 87 7.08 -16.53 7.71
N HIS A 88 6.94 -15.21 7.63
CA HIS A 88 5.84 -14.46 8.25
C HIS A 88 4.93 -13.84 7.18
N ILE A 89 3.67 -13.58 7.56
CA ILE A 89 2.79 -12.74 6.73
C ILE A 89 3.16 -11.29 6.97
N VAL A 90 3.46 -10.57 5.88
CA VAL A 90 3.84 -9.15 5.93
C VAL A 90 2.60 -8.28 5.99
N VAL A 91 2.62 -7.28 6.84
CA VAL A 91 1.58 -6.23 6.95
C VAL A 91 2.20 -4.90 6.56
N GLY A 92 1.52 -4.10 5.77
CA GLY A 92 1.96 -2.75 5.42
C GLY A 92 0.83 -1.91 4.86
N HIS A 93 1.08 -0.63 4.59
CA HIS A 93 0.09 0.29 4.04
C HIS A 93 0.44 0.68 2.61
N GLY A 94 -0.15 0.01 1.63
CA GLY A 94 0.31 0.05 0.24
C GLY A 94 1.57 -0.80 0.02
N ILE A 95 1.75 -1.80 0.85
CA ILE A 95 2.92 -2.67 0.99
C ILE A 95 3.49 -3.26 -0.32
N PRO A 96 2.73 -3.48 -1.41
CA PRO A 96 3.33 -3.96 -2.65
C PRO A 96 4.47 -3.08 -3.17
N TYR A 97 4.42 -1.77 -2.93
CA TYR A 97 5.48 -0.85 -3.32
C TYR A 97 6.77 -1.13 -2.52
N ASP A 98 6.69 -1.20 -1.20
CA ASP A 98 7.83 -1.43 -0.32
C ASP A 98 8.50 -2.78 -0.60
N LEU A 99 7.71 -3.84 -0.80
CA LEU A 99 8.22 -5.16 -1.18
C LEU A 99 8.93 -5.11 -2.54
N THR A 100 8.37 -4.37 -3.51
CA THR A 100 9.00 -4.21 -4.83
C THR A 100 10.31 -3.43 -4.74
N LEU A 101 10.34 -2.39 -3.93
CA LEU A 101 11.55 -1.58 -3.73
C LEU A 101 12.65 -2.39 -3.04
N LEU A 102 12.31 -3.15 -1.98
CA LEU A 102 13.28 -4.01 -1.30
C LEU A 102 13.77 -5.16 -2.19
N ASP A 103 12.91 -5.73 -3.03
CA ASP A 103 13.29 -6.75 -4.02
C ASP A 103 14.20 -6.17 -5.11
N ALA A 104 13.97 -4.92 -5.54
CA ALA A 104 14.87 -4.22 -6.47
C ALA A 104 16.26 -4.00 -5.85
N GLU A 105 16.33 -3.67 -4.56
CA GLU A 105 17.61 -3.59 -3.84
C GLU A 105 18.29 -4.97 -3.76
N ALA A 106 17.54 -6.03 -3.46
CA ALA A 106 18.08 -7.39 -3.43
C ALA A 106 18.69 -7.79 -4.79
N LYS A 107 17.98 -7.53 -5.88
CA LYS A 107 18.45 -7.77 -7.25
C LYS A 107 19.70 -6.96 -7.58
N ARG A 108 19.75 -5.69 -7.18
CA ARG A 108 20.88 -4.78 -7.42
C ARG A 108 22.18 -5.29 -6.80
N PHE A 109 22.07 -5.93 -5.66
CA PHE A 109 23.22 -6.50 -4.95
C PHE A 109 23.40 -8.01 -5.15
N ASN A 110 22.66 -8.63 -6.08
CA ASN A 110 22.66 -10.07 -6.36
C ASN A 110 22.37 -10.92 -5.12
N VAL A 111 21.49 -10.44 -4.25
CA VAL A 111 20.98 -11.19 -3.09
C VAL A 111 19.68 -11.88 -3.52
N GLY A 112 19.59 -13.19 -3.30
CA GLY A 112 18.36 -13.95 -3.55
C GLY A 112 17.24 -13.46 -2.65
N SER A 113 16.05 -13.22 -3.22
CA SER A 113 14.86 -12.86 -2.46
C SER A 113 13.64 -13.58 -3.01
N ASN A 114 12.65 -13.82 -2.14
CA ASN A 114 11.33 -14.35 -2.46
C ASN A 114 10.22 -13.36 -2.06
N LEU A 115 10.58 -12.08 -1.92
CA LEU A 115 9.69 -11.04 -1.42
C LEU A 115 8.41 -10.87 -2.25
N LEU A 116 8.49 -11.02 -3.57
CA LEU A 116 7.34 -10.87 -4.46
C LEU A 116 6.36 -12.05 -4.37
N ASP A 117 6.81 -13.20 -3.88
CA ASP A 117 5.96 -14.38 -3.59
C ASP A 117 5.47 -14.40 -2.13
N GLN A 118 5.92 -13.45 -1.33
CA GLN A 118 5.58 -13.36 0.09
C GLN A 118 4.09 -13.05 0.27
N LYS A 119 3.43 -13.77 1.19
CA LYS A 119 2.06 -13.43 1.58
C LYS A 119 2.04 -12.11 2.35
N TYR A 120 1.17 -11.22 1.96
CA TYR A 120 1.01 -9.93 2.62
C TYR A 120 -0.44 -9.54 2.84
N LEU A 121 -0.67 -8.62 3.77
CA LEU A 121 -1.95 -7.97 4.06
C LEU A 121 -1.77 -6.46 3.95
N ASP A 122 -2.40 -5.87 2.96
CA ASP A 122 -2.34 -4.45 2.69
C ASP A 122 -3.47 -3.72 3.43
N THR A 123 -3.12 -2.94 4.46
CA THR A 123 -4.09 -2.19 5.26
C THR A 123 -4.80 -1.10 4.47
N LEU A 124 -4.20 -0.54 3.41
CA LEU A 124 -4.88 0.36 2.47
C LEU A 124 -6.05 -0.36 1.79
N ARG A 125 -5.82 -1.58 1.29
CA ARG A 125 -6.88 -2.38 0.68
C ARG A 125 -7.90 -2.87 1.70
N MET A 126 -7.47 -3.26 2.90
CA MET A 126 -8.39 -3.61 3.99
C MET A 126 -9.31 -2.43 4.34
N ALA A 127 -8.78 -1.21 4.42
CA ALA A 127 -9.59 0.00 4.66
C ALA A 127 -10.61 0.28 3.54
N ARG A 128 -10.26 0.01 2.29
CA ARG A 128 -11.16 0.12 1.13
C ARG A 128 -12.41 -0.76 1.26
N LEU A 129 -12.32 -1.91 1.95
CA LEU A 129 -13.49 -2.78 2.20
C LEU A 129 -14.59 -2.09 2.99
N TYR A 130 -14.22 -1.21 3.90
CA TYR A 130 -15.16 -0.53 4.78
C TYR A 130 -15.74 0.73 4.13
N GLY A 131 -14.99 1.37 3.22
CA GLY A 131 -15.43 2.55 2.47
C GLY A 131 -15.71 3.77 3.34
N GLU A 132 -15.11 3.85 4.52
CA GLU A 132 -15.39 4.89 5.53
C GLU A 132 -14.63 6.19 5.27
N SER A 133 -13.53 6.12 4.51
CA SER A 133 -12.73 7.30 4.15
C SER A 133 -12.52 7.39 2.64
N PRO A 134 -12.60 8.58 2.05
CA PRO A 134 -12.38 8.75 0.61
C PRO A 134 -10.91 8.54 0.19
N THR A 135 -9.96 8.68 1.10
CA THR A 135 -8.52 8.57 0.78
C THR A 135 -7.81 7.42 1.46
N ASN A 136 -8.33 6.91 2.56
CA ASN A 136 -7.76 5.81 3.36
C ASN A 136 -6.23 5.90 3.59
N SER A 137 -5.64 7.13 3.60
CA SER A 137 -4.24 7.29 3.95
C SER A 137 -3.99 6.89 5.40
N LEU A 138 -2.79 6.42 5.72
CA LEU A 138 -2.44 5.95 7.07
C LEU A 138 -2.74 7.01 8.13
N GLU A 139 -2.40 8.27 7.88
CA GLU A 139 -2.70 9.39 8.78
C GLU A 139 -4.21 9.63 8.98
N ARG A 140 -5.04 9.43 7.93
CA ARG A 140 -6.49 9.53 8.09
C ARG A 140 -7.07 8.37 8.87
N LEU A 141 -6.58 7.15 8.65
CA LEU A 141 -6.98 5.98 9.42
C LEU A 141 -6.54 6.11 10.88
N ARG A 142 -5.34 6.63 11.13
CA ARG A 142 -4.85 6.95 12.47
C ARG A 142 -5.83 7.86 13.23
N LYS A 143 -6.25 8.97 12.60
CA LYS A 143 -7.23 9.91 13.18
C LYS A 143 -8.60 9.26 13.37
N HIS A 144 -9.06 8.48 12.40
CA HIS A 144 -10.36 7.81 12.45
C HIS A 144 -10.46 6.81 13.61
N PHE A 145 -9.38 6.07 13.87
CA PHE A 145 -9.31 5.10 14.96
C PHE A 145 -8.78 5.70 16.28
N ASN A 146 -8.58 7.01 16.35
CA ASN A 146 -8.03 7.71 17.53
C ASN A 146 -6.68 7.13 18.02
N ILE A 147 -5.84 6.69 17.10
CA ILE A 147 -4.49 6.19 17.39
C ILE A 147 -3.58 7.40 17.69
N ALA A 148 -2.77 7.30 18.75
CA ALA A 148 -1.82 8.34 19.11
C ALA A 148 -0.86 8.68 17.97
N ALA A 149 -0.44 9.94 17.85
CA ALA A 149 0.57 10.36 16.89
C ALA A 149 1.97 10.04 17.42
N HIS A 150 2.82 9.48 16.57
CA HIS A 150 4.22 9.20 16.86
C HIS A 150 5.18 9.93 15.90
N GLY A 151 4.68 10.95 15.16
CA GLY A 151 5.38 11.58 14.03
C GLY A 151 5.11 10.80 12.75
N ALA A 152 4.57 11.47 11.72
CA ALA A 152 4.35 10.84 10.40
C ALA A 152 5.63 10.90 9.54
N HIS A 153 5.68 10.04 8.52
CA HIS A 153 6.77 9.98 7.55
C HIS A 153 8.14 9.67 8.17
N ARG A 154 8.15 8.73 9.08
CA ARG A 154 9.30 8.03 9.62
C ARG A 154 8.92 6.56 9.70
N ALA A 155 9.68 5.70 9.06
CA ALA A 155 9.31 4.30 8.81
C ALA A 155 8.84 3.55 10.07
N MET A 156 9.54 3.67 11.20
CA MET A 156 9.11 3.00 12.44
C MET A 156 7.82 3.58 13.01
N ASN A 157 7.60 4.89 12.91
CA ASN A 157 6.36 5.51 13.38
C ASN A 157 5.16 5.04 12.54
N ASP A 158 5.35 4.93 11.24
CA ASP A 158 4.32 4.44 10.33
C ASP A 158 4.07 2.93 10.53
N VAL A 159 5.09 2.13 10.81
CA VAL A 159 4.96 0.72 11.26
C VAL A 159 4.11 0.62 12.52
N ILE A 160 4.38 1.42 13.58
CA ILE A 160 3.63 1.39 14.84
C ILE A 160 2.16 1.75 14.62
N VAL A 161 1.91 2.82 13.88
CA VAL A 161 0.54 3.26 13.52
C VAL A 161 -0.17 2.18 12.70
N ASN A 162 0.52 1.61 11.71
CA ASN A 162 -0.06 0.60 10.83
C ASN A 162 -0.40 -0.71 11.56
N ILE A 163 0.38 -1.13 12.54
CA ILE A 163 0.04 -2.26 13.42
C ILE A 163 -1.30 -2.01 14.12
N GLN A 164 -1.53 -0.82 14.66
CA GLN A 164 -2.79 -0.48 15.32
C GLN A 164 -3.96 -0.43 14.31
N VAL A 165 -3.74 0.18 13.15
CA VAL A 165 -4.72 0.19 12.05
C VAL A 165 -5.08 -1.23 11.62
N PHE A 166 -4.08 -2.11 11.45
CA PHE A 166 -4.31 -3.52 11.13
C PHE A 166 -5.16 -4.23 12.19
N LYS A 167 -4.85 -4.03 13.47
CA LYS A 167 -5.64 -4.61 14.57
C LYS A 167 -7.10 -4.16 14.53
N HIS A 168 -7.38 -2.89 14.23
CA HIS A 168 -8.74 -2.39 14.08
C HIS A 168 -9.46 -2.98 12.85
N LEU A 169 -8.80 -2.98 11.70
CA LEU A 169 -9.38 -3.45 10.43
C LEU A 169 -9.64 -4.96 10.43
N SER A 170 -8.84 -5.74 11.15
CA SER A 170 -8.95 -7.20 11.18
C SER A 170 -10.00 -7.74 12.16
N GLN A 171 -10.59 -6.91 13.04
CA GLN A 171 -11.57 -7.35 14.05
C GLN A 171 -12.80 -8.06 13.48
N LYS A 172 -13.16 -7.79 12.22
CA LYS A 172 -14.32 -8.42 11.54
C LYS A 172 -14.01 -9.80 10.95
N PHE A 173 -12.77 -10.26 11.06
CA PHE A 173 -12.31 -11.53 10.53
C PHE A 173 -11.92 -12.47 11.67
N LYS A 174 -12.21 -13.77 11.51
CA LYS A 174 -11.85 -14.78 12.50
C LYS A 174 -10.44 -15.30 12.30
N THR A 175 -10.01 -15.47 11.04
CA THR A 175 -8.72 -16.07 10.70
C THR A 175 -7.98 -15.22 9.68
N THR A 176 -6.65 -15.30 9.71
CA THR A 176 -5.78 -14.64 8.72
C THR A 176 -6.05 -15.13 7.30
N GLU A 177 -6.37 -16.41 7.13
CA GLU A 177 -6.73 -16.94 5.81
C GLU A 177 -8.00 -16.33 5.25
N GLU A 178 -8.99 -16.05 6.10
CA GLU A 178 -10.20 -15.35 5.68
C GLU A 178 -9.87 -13.95 5.12
N ILE A 179 -8.94 -13.23 5.76
CA ILE A 179 -8.47 -11.93 5.25
C ILE A 179 -7.75 -12.12 3.90
N LEU A 180 -6.78 -13.02 3.82
CA LEU A 180 -6.04 -13.29 2.59
C LEU A 180 -6.98 -13.61 1.43
N LYS A 181 -7.92 -14.55 1.63
CA LYS A 181 -8.93 -14.94 0.64
C LYS A 181 -9.82 -13.77 0.20
N ARG A 182 -10.14 -12.87 1.14
CA ARG A 182 -10.92 -11.66 0.82
C ARG A 182 -10.10 -10.67 -0.01
N MET A 183 -8.79 -10.56 0.25
CA MET A 183 -7.88 -9.68 -0.49
C MET A 183 -7.50 -10.17 -1.90
N GLU A 184 -7.75 -11.44 -2.24
CA GLU A 184 -7.59 -11.93 -3.62
C GLU A 184 -8.58 -11.27 -4.59
N LYS A 185 -9.77 -10.88 -4.09
CA LYS A 185 -10.81 -10.27 -4.92
C LYS A 185 -10.64 -8.75 -5.00
N PRO A 186 -10.85 -8.16 -6.18
CA PRO A 186 -10.82 -6.71 -6.29
C PRO A 186 -11.94 -6.05 -5.48
N ILE A 187 -11.66 -4.85 -5.02
CA ILE A 187 -12.57 -4.03 -4.22
C ILE A 187 -13.08 -2.88 -5.08
N ALA A 188 -14.40 -2.72 -5.17
CA ALA A 188 -15.00 -1.61 -5.88
C ALA A 188 -14.81 -0.31 -5.09
N LEU A 189 -14.11 0.66 -5.67
CA LEU A 189 -13.92 1.98 -5.08
C LEU A 189 -15.15 2.85 -5.34
N LYS A 190 -15.54 3.68 -4.38
CA LYS A 190 -16.65 4.64 -4.52
C LYS A 190 -16.20 5.90 -5.25
N LEU A 191 -14.99 6.36 -4.97
CA LEU A 191 -14.43 7.62 -5.44
C LEU A 191 -13.07 7.36 -6.09
N MET A 192 -12.70 8.22 -7.04
CA MET A 192 -11.38 8.22 -7.66
C MET A 192 -10.30 8.53 -6.60
N PRO A 193 -9.32 7.65 -6.36
CA PRO A 193 -8.38 7.82 -5.26
C PRO A 193 -7.24 8.80 -5.57
N LEU A 194 -6.99 9.10 -6.87
CA LEU A 194 -5.80 9.83 -7.30
C LEU A 194 -6.05 10.67 -8.57
N GLY A 195 -5.05 11.47 -8.97
CA GLY A 195 -5.05 12.28 -10.19
C GLY A 195 -6.03 13.47 -10.14
N LYS A 196 -6.25 14.11 -11.31
CA LYS A 196 -7.06 15.34 -11.41
C LYS A 196 -8.53 15.19 -11.02
N HIS A 197 -9.03 13.95 -10.93
CA HIS A 197 -10.39 13.64 -10.51
C HIS A 197 -10.47 13.00 -9.12
N LYS A 198 -9.40 13.12 -8.32
CA LYS A 198 -9.36 12.61 -6.93
C LYS A 198 -10.57 13.08 -6.13
N GLY A 199 -11.22 12.15 -5.43
CA GLY A 199 -12.40 12.41 -4.60
C GLY A 199 -13.73 12.48 -5.36
N ARG A 200 -13.75 12.39 -6.70
CA ARG A 200 -15.00 12.40 -7.49
C ARG A 200 -15.55 10.97 -7.63
N PRO A 201 -16.89 10.79 -7.58
CA PRO A 201 -17.51 9.53 -7.97
C PRO A 201 -17.17 9.15 -9.41
N PHE A 202 -16.94 7.88 -9.69
CA PHE A 202 -16.58 7.42 -11.05
C PHE A 202 -17.61 7.81 -12.09
N ARG A 203 -18.91 7.82 -11.73
CA ARG A 203 -20.01 8.23 -12.61
C ARG A 203 -19.91 9.70 -13.10
N ASP A 204 -19.20 10.55 -12.37
CA ASP A 204 -19.09 11.99 -12.67
C ASP A 204 -17.78 12.32 -13.42
N ILE A 205 -16.98 11.31 -13.77
CA ILE A 205 -15.71 11.48 -14.49
C ILE A 205 -15.95 11.34 -15.99
N PRO A 206 -15.36 12.21 -16.85
CA PRO A 206 -15.47 12.10 -18.30
C PRO A 206 -15.06 10.72 -18.82
N ILE A 207 -15.80 10.19 -19.81
CA ILE A 207 -15.59 8.83 -20.32
C ILE A 207 -14.21 8.66 -20.96
N GLU A 208 -13.68 9.68 -21.60
CA GLU A 208 -12.36 9.71 -22.24
C GLU A 208 -11.26 9.51 -21.20
N TYR A 209 -11.41 10.17 -20.02
CA TYR A 209 -10.48 9.99 -18.92
C TYR A 209 -10.55 8.57 -18.33
N LEU A 210 -11.76 8.02 -18.14
CA LEU A 210 -11.93 6.64 -17.65
C LEU A 210 -11.32 5.63 -18.61
N ARG A 211 -11.47 5.83 -19.94
CA ARG A 211 -10.86 4.98 -20.96
C ARG A 211 -9.33 5.03 -20.88
N TRP A 212 -8.76 6.23 -20.85
CA TRP A 212 -7.33 6.42 -20.70
C TRP A 212 -6.81 5.77 -19.41
N ALA A 213 -7.46 6.04 -18.27
CA ALA A 213 -7.06 5.52 -16.97
C ALA A 213 -7.14 3.98 -16.88
N ALA A 214 -8.11 3.35 -17.54
CA ALA A 214 -8.27 1.90 -17.55
C ALA A 214 -7.13 1.13 -18.28
N HIS A 215 -6.27 1.85 -19.02
CA HIS A 215 -5.09 1.32 -19.71
C HIS A 215 -3.77 1.65 -18.99
N GLN A 216 -3.82 2.39 -17.86
CA GLN A 216 -2.64 2.68 -17.09
C GLN A 216 -2.30 1.53 -16.14
N ASN A 217 -1.06 1.52 -15.66
CA ASN A 217 -0.60 0.55 -14.67
C ASN A 217 -1.03 0.99 -13.26
N PHE A 218 -2.30 0.79 -12.93
CA PHE A 218 -2.87 1.05 -11.61
C PHE A 218 -3.14 -0.26 -10.86
N ASP A 219 -3.36 -0.13 -9.54
CA ASP A 219 -3.74 -1.27 -8.70
C ASP A 219 -5.06 -1.93 -9.18
N GLN A 220 -5.23 -3.21 -8.82
CA GLN A 220 -6.38 -4.01 -9.27
C GLN A 220 -7.74 -3.44 -8.85
N ASP A 221 -7.84 -2.74 -7.71
CA ASP A 221 -9.10 -2.19 -7.21
C ASP A 221 -9.53 -0.98 -8.05
N LEU A 222 -8.56 -0.12 -8.40
CA LEU A 222 -8.81 1.02 -9.27
C LEU A 222 -9.15 0.56 -10.69
N LEU A 223 -8.37 -0.37 -11.27
CA LEU A 223 -8.66 -0.92 -12.60
C LEU A 223 -10.03 -1.61 -12.67
N PHE A 224 -10.38 -2.37 -11.63
CA PHE A 224 -11.70 -3.00 -11.52
C PHE A 224 -12.82 -1.95 -11.49
N SER A 225 -12.66 -0.89 -10.71
CA SER A 225 -13.65 0.19 -10.57
C SER A 225 -13.84 0.97 -11.88
N LEU A 226 -12.74 1.32 -12.56
CA LEU A 226 -12.75 2.00 -13.86
C LEU A 226 -13.46 1.15 -14.93
N ARG A 227 -13.07 -0.13 -15.04
CA ARG A 227 -13.65 -1.07 -16.03
C ARG A 227 -15.12 -1.35 -15.74
N SER A 228 -15.49 -1.45 -14.48
CA SER A 228 -16.90 -1.63 -14.06
C SER A 228 -17.77 -0.45 -14.45
N GLU A 229 -17.28 0.78 -14.23
CA GLU A 229 -18.00 2.00 -14.65
C GLU A 229 -18.14 2.10 -16.16
N LEU A 230 -17.07 1.83 -16.91
CA LEU A 230 -17.12 1.80 -18.37
C LEU A 230 -18.13 0.79 -18.91
N LYS A 231 -18.20 -0.41 -18.29
CA LYS A 231 -19.17 -1.46 -18.62
C LYS A 231 -20.61 -1.01 -18.38
N LYS A 232 -20.87 -0.38 -17.21
CA LYS A 232 -22.19 0.16 -16.87
C LYS A 232 -22.67 1.20 -17.90
N ARG A 233 -21.82 2.15 -18.30
CA ARG A 233 -22.16 3.17 -19.31
C ARG A 233 -22.43 2.57 -20.67
N LYS A 234 -21.65 1.55 -21.08
CA LYS A 234 -21.90 0.84 -22.35
C LYS A 234 -23.28 0.16 -22.35
N GLN A 235 -23.66 -0.49 -21.27
CA GLN A 235 -24.96 -1.13 -21.11
C GLN A 235 -26.11 -0.11 -21.07
N GLY A 236 -25.96 0.98 -20.32
CA GLY A 236 -26.94 2.07 -20.27
C GLY A 236 -27.21 2.70 -21.64
N ASN A 237 -26.18 2.90 -22.46
CA ASN A 237 -26.36 3.40 -23.83
C ASN A 237 -27.08 2.41 -24.75
N GLN A 238 -26.90 1.10 -24.56
CA GLN A 238 -27.63 0.08 -25.31
C GLN A 238 -29.11 0.04 -24.94
N PHE A 239 -29.46 0.21 -23.67
CA PHE A 239 -30.85 0.29 -23.22
C PHE A 239 -31.56 1.56 -23.73
N SER A 240 -30.89 2.72 -23.74
CA SER A 240 -31.47 3.95 -24.26
C SER A 240 -31.69 3.91 -25.78
N GLN A 241 -30.88 3.19 -26.54
CA GLN A 241 -31.07 2.98 -27.99
C GLN A 241 -32.18 1.96 -28.27
N ALA A 242 -32.30 0.92 -27.43
CA ALA A 242 -33.36 -0.10 -27.59
C ALA A 242 -34.76 0.38 -27.16
N SER A 243 -34.84 1.45 -26.36
CA SER A 243 -36.11 2.02 -25.85
C SER A 243 -36.65 3.21 -26.63
N ASN A 244 -36.03 3.55 -27.77
CA ASN A 244 -36.62 4.61 -28.65
C ASN A 244 -37.54 3.97 -29.70
N PRO A 245 -38.87 3.96 -29.48
CA PRO A 245 -39.82 3.33 -30.42
C PRO A 245 -39.96 4.07 -31.75
N PHE A 246 -39.29 5.24 -31.92
CA PHE A 246 -39.36 6.10 -33.10
C PHE A 246 -38.07 6.13 -33.93
N SER A 247 -37.14 5.23 -33.69
CA SER A 247 -35.86 5.17 -34.44
C SER A 247 -36.00 4.65 -35.91
N ASN A 248 -37.24 4.34 -36.36
CA ASN A 248 -37.56 3.84 -37.71
C ASN A 248 -38.64 4.67 -38.42
N LEU A 249 -38.82 5.95 -38.11
CA LEU A 249 -39.63 6.89 -38.84
C LEU A 249 -38.77 7.89 -39.59
#